data_0a6a1e3350a2619b24c90155e5cd6df8
#
_entry.id   0a6a1e3350a2619b24c90155e5cd6df8
#
_cell.length_a   1.000
_cell.length_b   1.000
_cell.length_c   1.000
_cell.angle_alpha   90.00
_cell.angle_beta   90.00
_cell.angle_gamma   90.00
#
_symmetry.space_group_name_H-M   'P 1'
#
loop_
_entity.id
_entity.type
_entity.pdbx_description
1 polymer ?
#
loop_
_entity_poly.entity_id
_entity_poly.type
_entity_poly.pdbx_seq_one_letter_code
_entity_poly.pdbx_strand_id
1 'polypeptide(L)'
;GGPGFIRGTHTAWRAGKYVFVGDEVFSAKPRATEGGGVIGLGRAYGRLHVVDVSDVEHPKDVAYYEPKDGGAHNVWVAGDTLYLGDYQGGLRVLDISGELRGNLLTQGREIAHVVTGDKQGSVPNAPNAWGAIYRDGYIYVPDINSGLWIVKVDSKSELTP
;
A
#
# COMPACT_ATOMS: atom_id res chain seq x y z
N GLY A 1 8.51 17.53 8.18
CA GLY A 1 8.48 16.82 9.45
C GLY A 1 9.59 15.81 9.50
N GLY A 2 10.14 15.56 10.66
CA GLY A 2 11.13 14.50 10.87
C GLY A 2 10.49 13.10 10.71
N PRO A 3 11.29 12.03 10.75
CA PRO A 3 10.79 10.68 10.86
C PRO A 3 9.88 10.60 12.11
N GLY A 4 8.73 9.98 12.00
CA GLY A 4 7.76 9.90 13.08
C GLY A 4 6.64 10.94 13.06
N PHE A 5 6.59 11.84 12.07
CA PHE A 5 5.44 12.71 11.91
C PHE A 5 4.39 12.06 11.01
N ILE A 6 3.35 11.55 11.61
CA ILE A 6 2.19 10.95 10.94
C ILE A 6 1.13 12.04 10.74
N ARG A 7 0.64 12.19 9.51
CA ARG A 7 -0.45 13.12 9.17
C ARG A 7 -1.35 12.50 8.10
N GLY A 8 -2.62 12.87 8.13
CA GLY A 8 -3.60 12.29 7.22
C GLY A 8 -3.92 10.85 7.54
N THR A 9 -3.75 10.45 8.80
CA THR A 9 -4.03 9.09 9.26
C THR A 9 -5.41 8.64 8.85
N HIS A 10 -5.48 7.57 8.07
CA HIS A 10 -6.71 7.01 7.54
C HIS A 10 -7.00 5.62 8.08
N THR A 11 -5.99 4.75 8.10
CA THR A 11 -6.13 3.35 8.49
C THR A 11 -5.12 2.96 9.54
N ALA A 12 -5.50 2.02 10.40
CA ALA A 12 -4.61 1.39 11.37
C ALA A 12 -4.92 -0.10 11.47
N TRP A 13 -3.89 -0.94 11.43
CA TRP A 13 -4.00 -2.38 11.57
C TRP A 13 -2.95 -2.90 12.54
N ARG A 14 -3.38 -3.57 13.61
CA ARG A 14 -2.46 -4.19 14.55
C ARG A 14 -2.12 -5.63 14.15
N ALA A 15 -0.82 -5.92 14.10
CA ALA A 15 -0.29 -7.28 13.97
C ALA A 15 0.87 -7.46 14.95
N GLY A 16 0.69 -8.36 15.91
CA GLY A 16 1.67 -8.59 16.98
C GLY A 16 1.97 -7.31 17.78
N LYS A 17 3.24 -6.94 17.83
CA LYS A 17 3.74 -5.74 18.51
C LYS A 17 3.69 -4.48 17.66
N TYR A 18 3.30 -4.58 16.39
CA TYR A 18 3.27 -3.45 15.49
C TYR A 18 1.83 -3.00 15.17
N VAL A 19 1.69 -1.70 14.96
CA VAL A 19 0.52 -1.09 14.32
C VAL A 19 0.99 -0.47 13.01
N PHE A 20 0.39 -0.92 11.91
CA PHE A 20 0.59 -0.36 10.58
C PHE A 20 -0.41 0.78 10.37
N VAL A 21 0.09 1.97 10.07
CA VAL A 21 -0.72 3.19 9.95
C VAL A 21 -0.53 3.77 8.57
N GLY A 22 -1.60 3.88 7.80
CA GLY A 22 -1.59 4.49 6.47
C GLY A 22 -1.96 5.97 6.51
N ASP A 23 -1.12 6.80 5.93
CA ASP A 23 -1.40 8.21 5.68
C ASP A 23 -2.13 8.38 4.36
N GLU A 24 -3.33 8.95 4.39
CA GLU A 24 -4.06 9.33 3.19
C GLU A 24 -3.85 10.81 2.89
N VAL A 25 -2.86 11.10 2.06
CA VAL A 25 -2.48 12.47 1.71
C VAL A 25 -2.48 12.67 0.19
N PHE A 26 -3.07 13.77 -0.26
CA PHE A 26 -3.17 14.12 -1.67
C PHE A 26 -2.51 15.46 -1.98
N SER A 27 -1.96 15.58 -3.19
CA SER A 27 -1.55 16.86 -3.72
C SER A 27 -2.77 17.76 -4.03
N ALA A 28 -2.59 19.07 -3.95
CA ALA A 28 -3.66 20.02 -4.23
C ALA A 28 -4.07 20.08 -5.72
N LYS A 29 -3.26 19.51 -6.62
CA LYS A 29 -3.53 19.53 -8.07
C LYS A 29 -4.19 18.23 -8.52
N PRO A 30 -5.25 18.30 -9.34
CA PRO A 30 -5.84 17.13 -9.99
C PRO A 30 -4.77 16.32 -10.73
N ARG A 31 -4.93 15.00 -10.73
CA ARG A 31 -4.02 14.10 -11.44
C ARG A 31 -4.47 13.94 -12.90
N ALA A 32 -3.60 14.30 -13.83
CA ALA A 32 -3.75 13.93 -15.23
C ALA A 32 -3.44 12.43 -15.41
N THR A 33 -4.12 11.79 -16.34
CA THR A 33 -3.96 10.38 -16.68
C THR A 33 -3.40 10.23 -18.09
N GLU A 34 -2.83 9.06 -18.37
CA GLU A 34 -2.26 8.72 -19.67
C GLU A 34 -3.27 8.80 -20.83
N GLY A 35 -4.56 8.56 -20.54
CA GLY A 35 -5.66 8.69 -21.50
C GLY A 35 -6.21 10.12 -21.67
N GLY A 36 -5.56 11.14 -21.11
CA GLY A 36 -6.01 12.54 -21.17
C GLY A 36 -7.16 12.88 -20.23
N GLY A 37 -7.60 11.93 -19.40
CA GLY A 37 -8.56 12.16 -18.33
C GLY A 37 -7.94 12.85 -17.12
N VAL A 38 -8.80 13.32 -16.21
CA VAL A 38 -8.38 13.91 -14.94
C VAL A 38 -9.14 13.25 -13.81
N ILE A 39 -8.43 12.72 -12.82
CA ILE A 39 -9.02 12.30 -11.55
C ILE A 39 -9.13 13.54 -10.66
N GLY A 40 -10.30 13.81 -10.10
CA GLY A 40 -10.56 14.98 -9.29
C GLY A 40 -9.71 15.09 -8.03
N LEU A 41 -9.27 13.95 -7.50
CA LEU A 41 -8.27 13.89 -6.43
C LEU A 41 -6.87 14.10 -7.00
N GLY A 42 -6.03 14.82 -6.28
CA GLY A 42 -4.62 14.96 -6.60
C GLY A 42 -3.88 13.63 -6.51
N ARG A 43 -2.58 13.64 -6.79
CA ARG A 43 -1.74 12.46 -6.60
C ARG A 43 -1.68 12.11 -5.11
N ALA A 44 -1.97 10.86 -4.76
CA ALA A 44 -1.71 10.33 -3.44
C ALA A 44 -0.20 10.15 -3.21
N TYR A 45 0.27 10.44 -1.99
CA TYR A 45 1.69 10.34 -1.63
C TYR A 45 1.93 10.03 -0.15
N GLY A 46 0.89 9.66 0.58
CA GLY A 46 1.01 9.24 1.97
C GLY A 46 1.82 7.95 2.10
N ARG A 47 2.50 7.80 3.22
CA ARG A 47 3.29 6.61 3.52
C ARG A 47 2.58 5.65 4.45
N LEU A 48 3.03 4.41 4.47
CA LEU A 48 2.69 3.45 5.51
C LEU A 48 3.74 3.57 6.64
N HIS A 49 3.29 3.85 7.87
CA HIS A 49 4.12 3.84 9.07
C HIS A 49 4.02 2.52 9.81
N VAL A 50 5.06 2.15 10.52
CA VAL A 50 5.10 1.02 11.44
C VAL A 50 5.40 1.53 12.84
N VAL A 51 4.41 1.44 13.70
CA VAL A 51 4.51 1.87 15.09
C VAL A 51 4.69 0.66 15.98
N ASP A 52 5.80 0.59 16.71
CA ASP A 52 6.02 -0.42 17.75
C ASP A 52 5.22 -0.03 19.01
N VAL A 53 4.31 -0.90 19.40
CA VAL A 53 3.44 -0.78 20.57
C VAL A 53 3.71 -1.86 21.61
N SER A 54 4.94 -2.38 21.66
CA SER A 54 5.37 -3.30 22.73
C SER A 54 5.17 -2.67 24.11
N ASP A 55 5.39 -1.37 24.19
CA ASP A 55 5.00 -0.52 25.33
C ASP A 55 3.94 0.47 24.81
N VAL A 56 2.67 0.23 25.17
CA VAL A 56 1.55 1.04 24.71
C VAL A 56 1.52 2.45 25.29
N GLU A 57 2.20 2.67 26.41
CA GLU A 57 2.34 4.00 27.01
C GLU A 57 3.41 4.84 26.29
N HIS A 58 4.34 4.18 25.57
CA HIS A 58 5.42 4.82 24.85
C HIS A 58 5.57 4.26 23.40
N PRO A 59 4.56 4.43 22.54
CA PRO A 59 4.61 3.93 21.16
C PRO A 59 5.73 4.63 20.38
N LYS A 60 6.37 3.89 19.46
CA LYS A 60 7.50 4.41 18.65
C LYS A 60 7.26 4.15 17.17
N ASP A 61 7.34 5.19 16.34
CA ASP A 61 7.42 5.04 14.88
C ASP A 61 8.81 4.51 14.53
N VAL A 62 8.89 3.24 14.14
CA VAL A 62 10.16 2.52 13.96
C VAL A 62 10.52 2.27 12.50
N ALA A 63 9.51 2.21 11.62
CA ALA A 63 9.72 1.95 10.20
C ALA A 63 8.64 2.63 9.35
N TYR A 64 8.92 2.71 8.05
CA TYR A 64 7.96 3.21 7.07
C TYR A 64 8.17 2.57 5.69
N TYR A 65 7.12 2.60 4.88
CA TYR A 65 7.15 2.26 3.47
C TYR A 65 6.55 3.41 2.65
N GLU A 66 7.29 3.88 1.64
CA GLU A 66 6.90 5.04 0.82
C GLU A 66 7.40 4.85 -0.61
N PRO A 67 6.61 4.23 -1.50
CA PRO A 67 6.94 4.17 -2.92
C PRO A 67 6.72 5.54 -3.59
N LYS A 68 7.47 5.81 -4.65
CA LYS A 68 7.42 7.11 -5.36
C LYS A 68 6.15 7.32 -6.15
N ASP A 69 5.49 6.25 -6.55
CA ASP A 69 4.37 6.21 -7.49
C ASP A 69 3.02 5.87 -6.84
N GLY A 70 2.97 5.82 -5.52
CA GLY A 70 1.79 5.46 -4.75
C GLY A 70 1.50 6.38 -3.58
N GLY A 71 0.48 6.03 -2.86
CA GLY A 71 0.07 6.63 -1.59
C GLY A 71 -0.77 5.63 -0.81
N ALA A 72 -0.39 5.40 0.45
CA ALA A 72 -1.01 4.39 1.29
C ALA A 72 -2.49 4.67 1.55
N HIS A 73 -3.30 3.61 1.48
CA HIS A 73 -4.68 3.62 1.92
C HIS A 73 -4.95 2.46 2.88
N ASN A 74 -5.79 1.50 2.55
CA ASN A 74 -6.12 0.42 3.46
C ASN A 74 -5.10 -0.71 3.42
N VAL A 75 -4.88 -1.31 4.59
CA VAL A 75 -4.01 -2.46 4.77
C VAL A 75 -4.78 -3.71 5.18
N TRP A 76 -4.24 -4.87 4.83
CA TRP A 76 -4.63 -6.17 5.34
C TRP A 76 -3.39 -6.96 5.71
N VAL A 77 -3.42 -7.66 6.84
CA VAL A 77 -2.28 -8.51 7.25
C VAL A 77 -2.74 -9.95 7.37
N ALA A 78 -1.96 -10.85 6.80
CA ALA A 78 -2.12 -12.29 6.95
C ALA A 78 -0.75 -12.93 7.20
N GLY A 79 -0.54 -13.48 8.40
CA GLY A 79 0.77 -13.96 8.83
C GLY A 79 1.83 -12.86 8.78
N ASP A 80 2.94 -13.14 8.10
CA ASP A 80 4.06 -12.22 7.92
C ASP A 80 3.96 -11.39 6.63
N THR A 81 2.77 -11.30 6.05
CA THR A 81 2.55 -10.57 4.80
C THR A 81 1.52 -9.45 4.98
N LEU A 82 1.88 -8.26 4.53
CA LEU A 82 1.02 -7.10 4.49
C LEU A 82 0.62 -6.80 3.04
N TYR A 83 -0.64 -6.57 2.82
CA TYR A 83 -1.25 -6.17 1.55
C TYR A 83 -1.75 -4.74 1.68
N LEU A 84 -1.34 -3.87 0.76
CA LEU A 84 -1.62 -2.44 0.79
C LEU A 84 -2.30 -2.02 -0.50
N GLY A 85 -3.45 -1.36 -0.39
CA GLY A 85 -3.97 -0.53 -1.46
C GLY A 85 -3.19 0.78 -1.48
N ASP A 86 -2.53 1.06 -2.61
CA ASP A 86 -1.55 2.14 -2.74
C ASP A 86 -1.99 3.17 -3.80
N TYR A 87 -3.28 3.44 -3.88
CA TYR A 87 -3.91 4.33 -4.86
C TYR A 87 -3.40 4.12 -6.29
N GLN A 88 -2.70 5.11 -6.89
CA GLN A 88 -2.14 5.01 -8.24
C GLN A 88 -1.01 3.99 -8.34
N GLY A 89 -0.44 3.56 -7.24
CA GLY A 89 0.53 2.47 -7.17
C GLY A 89 -0.09 1.07 -7.25
N GLY A 90 -1.42 0.96 -7.17
CA GLY A 90 -2.14 -0.31 -7.23
C GLY A 90 -2.04 -1.13 -5.94
N LEU A 91 -1.84 -2.42 -6.05
CA LEU A 91 -1.56 -3.33 -4.94
C LEU A 91 -0.07 -3.39 -4.66
N ARG A 92 0.30 -3.29 -3.39
CA ARG A 92 1.65 -3.60 -2.89
C ARG A 92 1.59 -4.75 -1.88
N VAL A 93 2.56 -5.63 -1.93
CA VAL A 93 2.69 -6.78 -1.02
C VAL A 93 4.04 -6.71 -0.35
N LEU A 94 4.05 -6.67 0.98
CA LEU A 94 5.26 -6.51 1.77
C LEU A 94 5.50 -7.71 2.69
N ASP A 95 6.76 -8.13 2.80
CA ASP A 95 7.23 -8.99 3.87
C ASP A 95 7.40 -8.16 5.14
N ILE A 96 6.62 -8.51 6.16
CA ILE A 96 6.66 -7.90 7.50
C ILE A 96 7.21 -8.83 8.57
N SER A 97 7.89 -9.90 8.16
CA SER A 97 8.52 -10.84 9.08
C SER A 97 9.68 -10.22 9.87
N GLY A 98 9.92 -10.74 11.05
CA GLY A 98 11.05 -10.35 11.88
C GLY A 98 10.94 -8.92 12.43
N GLU A 99 12.08 -8.25 12.55
CA GLU A 99 12.13 -6.88 13.09
C GLU A 99 12.02 -5.84 11.96
N LEU A 100 11.11 -4.88 12.15
CA LEU A 100 10.87 -3.81 11.19
C LEU A 100 11.55 -2.52 11.67
N ARG A 101 12.39 -1.93 10.81
CA ARG A 101 13.11 -0.66 11.10
C ARG A 101 13.36 0.15 9.83
N GLY A 102 13.29 1.46 9.95
CA GLY A 102 13.65 2.40 8.86
C GLY A 102 12.83 2.24 7.59
N ASN A 103 13.44 2.44 6.43
CA ASN A 103 12.74 2.41 5.15
C ASN A 103 12.62 0.97 4.62
N LEU A 104 11.42 0.41 4.63
CA LEU A 104 11.12 -0.96 4.19
C LEU A 104 11.32 -1.15 2.67
N LEU A 105 11.07 -0.10 1.87
CA LEU A 105 11.29 -0.16 0.43
C LEU A 105 12.77 -0.36 0.09
N THR A 106 13.66 0.39 0.73
CA THR A 106 15.10 0.27 0.48
C THR A 106 15.71 -1.02 1.02
N GLN A 107 15.01 -1.71 1.91
CA GLN A 107 15.39 -3.03 2.43
C GLN A 107 14.88 -4.19 1.57
N GLY A 108 14.18 -3.89 0.45
CA GLY A 108 13.64 -4.93 -0.41
C GLY A 108 12.47 -5.70 0.21
N ARG A 109 11.74 -5.08 1.14
CA ARG A 109 10.58 -5.70 1.79
C ARG A 109 9.34 -5.75 0.90
N GLU A 110 9.30 -5.01 -0.20
CA GLU A 110 8.29 -5.20 -1.24
C GLU A 110 8.60 -6.48 -2.01
N ILE A 111 7.70 -7.47 -1.90
CA ILE A 111 7.87 -8.80 -2.50
C ILE A 111 7.04 -8.98 -3.77
N ALA A 112 5.99 -8.18 -3.94
CA ALA A 112 5.20 -8.14 -5.18
C ALA A 112 4.42 -6.83 -5.28
N HIS A 113 4.10 -6.44 -6.51
CA HIS A 113 3.12 -5.39 -6.76
C HIS A 113 2.39 -5.62 -8.10
N VAL A 114 1.21 -5.00 -8.22
CA VAL A 114 0.43 -4.99 -9.46
C VAL A 114 -0.26 -3.65 -9.60
N VAL A 115 -0.14 -3.05 -10.78
CA VAL A 115 -0.84 -1.81 -11.13
C VAL A 115 -2.21 -2.17 -11.70
N THR A 116 -3.28 -1.63 -11.09
CA THR A 116 -4.68 -1.98 -11.41
C THR A 116 -5.30 -1.17 -12.54
N GLY A 117 -4.52 -0.43 -13.31
CA GLY A 117 -5.01 0.38 -14.43
C GLY A 117 -5.56 -0.46 -15.58
N ASP A 118 -6.77 -0.11 -16.06
CA ASP A 118 -7.44 -0.77 -17.17
C ASP A 118 -7.83 0.25 -18.25
N LYS A 119 -7.71 -0.15 -19.52
CA LYS A 119 -8.15 0.67 -20.68
C LYS A 119 -9.66 0.90 -20.71
N GLN A 120 -10.44 0.01 -20.08
CA GLN A 120 -11.90 0.07 -19.99
C GLN A 120 -12.40 0.74 -18.70
N GLY A 121 -11.49 1.17 -17.83
CA GLY A 121 -11.84 1.94 -16.64
C GLY A 121 -12.52 3.27 -16.97
N SER A 122 -13.24 3.84 -16.01
CA SER A 122 -13.91 5.15 -16.18
C SER A 122 -12.95 6.25 -16.62
N VAL A 123 -11.70 6.17 -16.20
CA VAL A 123 -10.56 6.91 -16.73
C VAL A 123 -9.52 5.89 -17.21
N PRO A 124 -9.26 5.77 -18.52
CA PRO A 124 -8.36 4.75 -19.04
C PRO A 124 -6.97 4.78 -18.41
N ASN A 125 -6.46 3.60 -18.05
CA ASN A 125 -5.13 3.38 -17.48
C ASN A 125 -4.81 4.19 -16.22
N ALA A 126 -5.82 4.54 -15.43
CA ALA A 126 -5.66 5.32 -14.20
C ALA A 126 -5.93 4.43 -12.97
N PRO A 127 -4.93 3.76 -12.41
CA PRO A 127 -5.10 2.95 -11.21
C PRO A 127 -5.49 3.82 -10.02
N ASN A 128 -6.36 3.29 -9.18
CA ASN A 128 -6.84 3.96 -7.97
C ASN A 128 -7.29 2.94 -6.91
N ALA A 129 -6.35 2.07 -6.51
CA ALA A 129 -6.61 0.97 -5.58
C ALA A 129 -6.79 1.47 -4.13
N TRP A 130 -7.88 1.05 -3.48
CA TRP A 130 -8.21 1.49 -2.12
C TRP A 130 -7.80 0.52 -1.03
N GLY A 131 -7.60 -0.73 -1.38
CA GLY A 131 -7.29 -1.74 -0.40
C GLY A 131 -6.93 -3.04 -1.04
N ALA A 132 -6.73 -4.02 -0.18
CA ALA A 132 -6.49 -5.38 -0.59
C ALA A 132 -6.96 -6.31 0.53
N ILE A 133 -7.68 -7.36 0.20
CA ILE A 133 -8.13 -8.39 1.13
C ILE A 133 -7.56 -9.72 0.67
N TYR A 134 -6.73 -10.35 1.48
CA TYR A 134 -6.25 -11.70 1.20
C TYR A 134 -7.23 -12.72 1.76
N ARG A 135 -7.68 -13.64 0.91
CA ARG A 135 -8.55 -14.75 1.30
C ARG A 135 -8.31 -15.97 0.42
N ASP A 136 -8.11 -17.13 1.02
CA ASP A 136 -8.07 -18.44 0.35
C ASP A 136 -7.09 -18.49 -0.87
N GLY A 137 -5.91 -17.85 -0.74
CA GLY A 137 -4.88 -17.82 -1.77
C GLY A 137 -5.06 -16.72 -2.83
N TYR A 138 -6.11 -15.92 -2.72
CA TYR A 138 -6.38 -14.80 -3.63
C TYR A 138 -6.33 -13.47 -2.90
N ILE A 139 -6.01 -12.41 -3.64
CA ILE A 139 -6.06 -11.03 -3.16
C ILE A 139 -7.13 -10.30 -3.96
N TYR A 140 -8.08 -9.74 -3.26
CA TYR A 140 -9.19 -8.96 -3.80
C TYR A 140 -8.84 -7.49 -3.65
N VAL A 141 -8.66 -6.78 -4.77
CA VAL A 141 -8.21 -5.38 -4.80
C VAL A 141 -9.31 -4.51 -5.40
N PRO A 142 -10.07 -3.77 -4.59
CA PRO A 142 -11.01 -2.78 -5.09
C PRO A 142 -10.24 -1.57 -5.64
N ASP A 143 -10.55 -1.23 -6.88
CA ASP A 143 -10.06 -0.03 -7.55
C ASP A 143 -11.24 0.84 -7.96
N ILE A 144 -11.23 2.12 -7.56
CA ILE A 144 -12.36 3.04 -7.81
C ILE A 144 -12.66 3.18 -9.30
N ASN A 145 -11.62 3.13 -10.11
CA ASN A 145 -11.72 3.45 -11.52
C ASN A 145 -11.96 2.22 -12.39
N SER A 146 -11.37 1.09 -12.05
CA SER A 146 -11.38 -0.14 -12.87
C SER A 146 -12.12 -1.31 -12.24
N GLY A 147 -12.70 -1.14 -11.05
CA GLY A 147 -13.54 -2.16 -10.40
C GLY A 147 -12.75 -3.14 -9.54
N LEU A 148 -13.17 -4.40 -9.49
CA LEU A 148 -12.56 -5.43 -8.64
C LEU A 148 -11.52 -6.23 -9.41
N TRP A 149 -10.29 -6.23 -8.93
CA TRP A 149 -9.22 -7.10 -9.38
C TRP A 149 -9.08 -8.30 -8.44
N ILE A 150 -8.95 -9.49 -9.01
CA ILE A 150 -8.67 -10.72 -8.26
C ILE A 150 -7.32 -11.22 -8.75
N VAL A 151 -6.34 -11.19 -7.87
CA VAL A 151 -4.95 -11.55 -8.20
C VAL A 151 -4.43 -12.63 -7.26
N LYS A 152 -3.38 -13.30 -7.68
CA LYS A 152 -2.66 -14.30 -6.90
C LYS A 152 -1.18 -13.95 -6.93
N VAL A 153 -0.53 -14.05 -5.79
CA VAL A 153 0.94 -14.04 -5.76
C VAL A 153 1.39 -15.47 -6.08
N ASP A 154 1.96 -15.65 -7.25
CA ASP A 154 2.63 -16.89 -7.55
C ASP A 154 3.90 -16.93 -6.68
N SER A 155 3.99 -17.93 -5.82
CA SER A 155 5.26 -18.24 -5.19
C SER A 155 6.28 -18.39 -6.33
N LYS A 156 7.43 -17.72 -6.23
CA LYS A 156 8.56 -18.02 -7.11
C LYS A 156 8.95 -19.49 -6.88
N SER A 157 8.17 -20.40 -7.44
CA SER A 157 8.54 -21.78 -7.55
C SER A 157 9.57 -21.86 -8.65
N GLU A 158 10.84 -21.99 -8.25
CA GLU A 158 11.87 -22.72 -8.98
C GLU A 158 11.87 -22.50 -10.51
N LEU A 159 12.48 -21.41 -10.95
CA LEU A 159 13.20 -21.44 -12.21
C LEU A 159 14.45 -22.28 -11.97
N THR A 160 14.29 -23.58 -12.00
CA THR A 160 15.40 -24.51 -12.23
C THR A 160 15.82 -24.36 -13.69
N PRO A 161 17.12 -24.19 -13.98
CA PRO A 161 17.63 -24.02 -15.32
C PRO A 161 17.45 -25.27 -16.18
#